data_c48d731458e602086fa1cb3dfdd426e5
#
_entry.id   c48d731458e602086fa1cb3dfdd426e5
#
_cell.length_a   1.000
_cell.length_b   1.000
_cell.length_c   1.000
_cell.angle_alpha   90.00
_cell.angle_beta   90.00
_cell.angle_gamma   90.00
#
_symmetry.space_group_name_H-M   'P 1'
#
loop_
_entity.id
_entity.type
_entity.pdbx_description
1 polymer ?
#
loop_
_entity_poly.entity_id
_entity_poly.type
_entity_poly.pdbx_seq_one_letter_code
_entity_poly.pdbx_strand_id
1 'polypeptide(L)'
;MPISISMIVVGAHLVVAVADRVPAFDISRSCKLDLAATTGLSVDQSLKNCVNDENRAQRQLVSQWSKFSASSRAQCIPLESIGGTPSYVSLLTCLQMNLWSR
;
A
#
# COMPACT_ATOMS: atom_id res chain seq x y z
N MET A 1 16.42 -20.29 32.07
CA MET A 1 16.11 -20.93 30.80
C MET A 1 15.88 -19.88 29.74
N PRO A 2 16.82 -19.66 28.85
CA PRO A 2 16.77 -18.56 27.87
C PRO A 2 15.93 -18.85 26.62
N ILE A 3 15.35 -20.03 26.51
CA ILE A 3 14.67 -20.45 25.27
C ILE A 3 13.44 -19.58 24.95
N SER A 4 12.65 -19.21 25.96
CA SER A 4 11.44 -18.42 25.76
C SER A 4 11.71 -16.99 25.30
N ILE A 5 12.87 -16.45 25.66
CA ILE A 5 13.26 -15.09 25.26
C ILE A 5 13.52 -15.02 23.76
N SER A 6 14.13 -16.07 23.19
CA SER A 6 14.42 -16.12 21.76
C SER A 6 13.15 -16.10 20.91
N MET A 7 12.11 -16.76 21.38
CA MET A 7 10.83 -16.78 20.64
C MET A 7 10.17 -15.41 20.59
N ILE A 8 10.27 -14.64 21.66
CA ILE A 8 9.71 -13.29 21.71
C ILE A 8 10.43 -12.36 20.72
N VAL A 9 11.74 -12.47 20.62
CA VAL A 9 12.54 -11.65 19.69
C VAL A 9 12.15 -11.95 18.24
N VAL A 10 11.94 -13.21 17.89
CA VAL A 10 11.55 -13.60 16.53
C VAL A 10 10.18 -13.00 16.17
N GLY A 11 9.22 -13.05 17.09
CA GLY A 11 7.89 -12.46 16.84
C GLY A 11 7.94 -10.97 16.61
N ALA A 12 8.71 -10.24 17.44
CA ALA A 12 8.85 -8.80 17.28
C ALA A 12 9.54 -8.45 15.96
N HIS A 13 10.53 -9.24 15.57
CA HIS A 13 11.26 -9.02 14.33
C HIS A 13 10.36 -9.16 13.10
N LEU A 14 9.44 -10.13 13.09
CA LEU A 14 8.50 -10.33 11.99
C LEU A 14 7.56 -9.14 11.82
N VAL A 15 7.07 -8.57 12.91
CA VAL A 15 6.17 -7.42 12.87
C VAL A 15 6.89 -6.20 12.26
N VAL A 16 8.14 -5.97 12.64
CA VAL A 16 8.94 -4.87 12.10
C VAL A 16 9.17 -5.06 10.59
N ALA A 17 9.46 -6.29 10.15
CA ALA A 17 9.72 -6.58 8.74
C ALA A 17 8.51 -6.27 7.85
N VAL A 18 7.28 -6.51 8.33
CA VAL A 18 6.06 -6.22 7.56
C VAL A 18 5.90 -4.72 7.35
N ALA A 19 6.25 -3.90 8.35
CA ALA A 19 6.10 -2.44 8.26
C ALA A 19 7.21 -1.75 7.46
N ASP A 20 8.33 -2.44 7.19
CA ASP A 20 9.52 -1.83 6.58
C ASP A 20 9.47 -1.76 5.06
N ARG A 21 8.52 -2.39 4.42
CA ARG A 21 8.50 -2.50 2.97
C ARG A 21 7.18 -2.00 2.40
N VAL A 22 7.28 -1.40 1.20
CA VAL A 22 6.09 -1.10 0.42
C VAL A 22 5.38 -2.42 0.11
N PRO A 23 4.07 -2.53 0.42
CA PRO A 23 3.34 -3.77 0.15
C PRO A 23 3.25 -4.06 -1.36
N ALA A 24 3.12 -5.33 -1.71
CA ALA A 24 2.98 -5.75 -3.10
C ALA A 24 1.51 -5.87 -3.44
N PHE A 25 0.98 -4.96 -4.26
CA PHE A 25 -0.39 -5.01 -4.75
C PHE A 25 -0.41 -5.50 -6.19
N ASP A 26 -1.45 -6.23 -6.56
CA ASP A 26 -1.68 -6.64 -7.94
C ASP A 26 -2.37 -5.49 -8.69
N ILE A 27 -1.57 -4.66 -9.34
CA ILE A 27 -2.05 -3.45 -10.01
C ILE A 27 -3.05 -3.79 -11.12
N SER A 28 -2.73 -4.78 -11.94
CA SER A 28 -3.61 -5.16 -13.05
C SER A 28 -4.98 -5.61 -12.55
N ARG A 29 -5.01 -6.43 -11.52
CA ARG A 29 -6.27 -6.92 -10.95
C ARG A 29 -7.07 -5.78 -10.32
N SER A 30 -6.41 -4.92 -9.55
CA SER A 30 -7.09 -3.80 -8.90
C SER A 30 -7.68 -2.85 -9.93
N CYS A 31 -6.94 -2.53 -10.99
CA CYS A 31 -7.43 -1.65 -12.03
C CYS A 31 -8.61 -2.26 -12.79
N LYS A 32 -8.57 -3.57 -13.05
CA LYS A 32 -9.68 -4.24 -13.73
C LYS A 32 -10.94 -4.26 -12.87
N LEU A 33 -10.80 -4.51 -11.58
CA LEU A 33 -11.94 -4.52 -10.66
C LEU A 33 -12.54 -3.13 -10.51
N ASP A 34 -11.71 -2.11 -10.45
CA ASP A 34 -12.16 -0.73 -10.33
C ASP A 34 -12.94 -0.31 -11.57
N LEU A 35 -12.46 -0.67 -12.76
CA LEU A 35 -13.13 -0.33 -14.02
C LEU A 35 -14.41 -1.12 -14.23
N ALA A 36 -14.54 -2.29 -13.66
CA ALA A 36 -15.79 -3.06 -13.75
C ALA A 36 -16.96 -2.35 -13.10
N ALA A 37 -16.68 -1.41 -12.19
CA ALA A 37 -17.72 -0.62 -11.51
C ALA A 37 -18.11 0.64 -12.30
N THR A 38 -17.39 0.98 -13.38
CA THR A 38 -17.66 2.16 -14.18
C THR A 38 -18.20 1.76 -15.54
N THR A 39 -19.13 2.57 -16.08
CA THR A 39 -19.76 2.31 -17.38
C THR A 39 -19.56 3.49 -18.30
N GLY A 40 -19.51 3.22 -19.61
CA GLY A 40 -19.57 4.26 -20.64
C GLY A 40 -18.25 4.85 -21.10
N LEU A 41 -17.11 4.36 -20.59
CA LEU A 41 -15.80 4.85 -21.00
C LEU A 41 -15.04 3.78 -21.81
N SER A 42 -14.07 4.25 -22.60
CA SER A 42 -13.17 3.32 -23.28
C SER A 42 -12.38 2.52 -22.25
N VAL A 43 -12.65 1.24 -22.15
CA VAL A 43 -12.05 0.35 -21.13
C VAL A 43 -10.53 0.28 -21.29
N ASP A 44 -10.04 0.19 -22.54
CA ASP A 44 -8.61 0.06 -22.80
C ASP A 44 -7.83 1.29 -22.36
N GLN A 45 -8.33 2.49 -22.68
CA GLN A 45 -7.67 3.73 -22.30
C GLN A 45 -7.71 3.91 -20.78
N SER A 46 -8.86 3.63 -20.18
CA SER A 46 -9.02 3.76 -18.73
C SER A 46 -8.14 2.78 -17.97
N LEU A 47 -7.99 1.56 -18.51
CA LEU A 47 -7.11 0.56 -17.90
C LEU A 47 -5.66 1.01 -17.95
N LYS A 48 -5.19 1.51 -19.10
CA LYS A 48 -3.83 2.03 -19.23
C LYS A 48 -3.56 3.17 -18.28
N ASN A 49 -4.51 4.10 -18.15
CA ASN A 49 -4.37 5.25 -17.26
C ASN A 49 -4.26 4.78 -15.79
N CYS A 50 -5.11 3.85 -15.41
CA CYS A 50 -5.10 3.30 -14.06
C CYS A 50 -3.75 2.62 -13.76
N VAL A 51 -3.29 1.75 -14.65
CA VAL A 51 -2.02 1.04 -14.47
C VAL A 51 -0.84 2.02 -14.41
N ASN A 52 -0.83 3.03 -15.26
CA ASN A 52 0.23 4.05 -15.25
C ASN A 52 0.24 4.85 -13.95
N ASP A 53 -0.93 5.25 -13.47
CA ASP A 53 -1.05 6.00 -12.22
C ASP A 53 -0.60 5.16 -11.03
N GLU A 54 -0.98 3.89 -11.01
CA GLU A 54 -0.58 2.97 -9.93
C GLU A 54 0.92 2.73 -9.94
N ASN A 55 1.51 2.52 -11.12
CA ASN A 55 2.95 2.34 -11.23
C ASN A 55 3.71 3.57 -10.78
N ARG A 56 3.22 4.75 -11.11
CA ARG A 56 3.84 6.02 -10.68
C ARG A 56 3.77 6.16 -9.16
N ALA A 57 2.62 5.87 -8.58
CA ALA A 57 2.44 5.95 -7.13
C ALA A 57 3.35 4.94 -6.42
N GLN A 58 3.48 3.74 -6.97
CA GLN A 58 4.38 2.73 -6.41
C GLN A 58 5.82 3.23 -6.37
N ARG A 59 6.29 3.83 -7.47
CA ARG A 59 7.65 4.37 -7.51
C ARG A 59 7.85 5.48 -6.50
N GLN A 60 6.86 6.37 -6.34
CA GLN A 60 6.94 7.43 -5.33
C GLN A 60 6.97 6.86 -3.93
N LEU A 61 6.16 5.82 -3.66
CA LEU A 61 6.17 5.17 -2.36
C LEU A 61 7.54 4.57 -2.04
N VAL A 62 8.14 3.88 -3.02
CA VAL A 62 9.47 3.30 -2.81
C VAL A 62 10.50 4.37 -2.48
N SER A 63 10.48 5.50 -3.21
CA SER A 63 11.46 6.57 -3.00
C SER A 63 11.23 7.33 -1.71
N GLN A 64 10.01 7.38 -1.20
CA GLN A 64 9.66 8.16 -0.02
C GLN A 64 9.34 7.32 1.21
N TRP A 65 9.46 6.01 1.12
CA TRP A 65 8.98 5.11 2.17
C TRP A 65 9.57 5.43 3.54
N SER A 66 10.86 5.72 3.58
CA SER A 66 11.54 6.03 4.84
C SER A 66 11.09 7.36 5.46
N LYS A 67 10.47 8.23 4.69
CA LYS A 67 9.97 9.52 5.20
C LYS A 67 8.67 9.37 5.97
N PHE A 68 7.94 8.30 5.74
CA PHE A 68 6.69 8.05 6.44
C PHE A 68 6.99 7.31 7.74
N SER A 69 6.33 7.72 8.82
CA SER A 69 6.54 7.09 10.13
C SER A 69 5.98 5.67 10.13
N ALA A 70 6.53 4.83 10.99
CA ALA A 70 6.00 3.47 11.17
C ALA A 70 4.53 3.48 11.58
N SER A 71 4.13 4.46 12.40
CA SER A 71 2.75 4.62 12.83
C SER A 71 1.83 4.93 11.65
N SER A 72 2.23 5.86 10.77
CA SER A 72 1.43 6.20 9.59
C SER A 72 1.29 4.99 8.66
N ARG A 73 2.38 4.27 8.44
CA ARG A 73 2.34 3.07 7.60
C ARG A 73 1.42 2.01 8.19
N ALA A 74 1.48 1.82 9.51
CA ALA A 74 0.63 0.84 10.18
C ALA A 74 -0.85 1.21 10.12
N GLN A 75 -1.17 2.50 10.03
CA GLN A 75 -2.55 2.96 9.89
C GLN A 75 -3.05 2.86 8.45
N CYS A 76 -2.22 3.24 7.49
CA CYS A 76 -2.65 3.35 6.10
C CYS A 76 -2.69 2.02 5.36
N ILE A 77 -1.75 1.11 5.63
CA ILE A 77 -1.66 -0.15 4.89
C ILE A 77 -2.93 -1.01 5.05
N PRO A 78 -3.45 -1.24 6.28
CA PRO A 78 -4.64 -2.08 6.42
C PRO A 78 -5.88 -1.52 5.74
N LEU A 79 -5.95 -0.20 5.56
CA LEU A 79 -7.10 0.40 4.90
C LEU A 79 -7.23 -0.06 3.45
N GLU A 80 -6.12 -0.41 2.80
CA GLU A 80 -6.13 -0.84 1.40
C GLU A 80 -6.73 -2.23 1.20
N SER A 81 -6.81 -3.04 2.25
CA SER A 81 -7.47 -4.34 2.15
C SER A 81 -8.98 -4.26 2.34
N ILE A 82 -9.49 -3.13 2.80
CA ILE A 82 -10.92 -2.91 2.95
C ILE A 82 -11.50 -2.58 1.58
N GLY A 83 -12.46 -3.35 1.12
CA GLY A 83 -13.08 -3.13 -0.19
C GLY A 83 -12.51 -3.98 -1.33
N GLY A 84 -11.39 -4.66 -1.12
CA GLY A 84 -10.89 -5.65 -2.06
C GLY A 84 -10.12 -5.13 -3.26
N THR A 85 -9.88 -3.81 -3.37
CA THR A 85 -9.13 -3.22 -4.48
C THR A 85 -7.99 -2.35 -3.94
N PRO A 86 -6.92 -2.96 -3.42
CA PRO A 86 -5.80 -2.19 -2.90
C PRO A 86 -5.16 -1.34 -4.00
N SER A 87 -4.75 -0.11 -3.63
CA SER A 87 -4.26 0.88 -4.58
C SER A 87 -3.05 1.62 -4.02
N TYR A 88 -2.00 1.74 -4.82
CA TYR A 88 -0.83 2.52 -4.45
C TYR A 88 -1.14 4.02 -4.41
N VAL A 89 -2.01 4.48 -5.30
CA VAL A 89 -2.45 5.89 -5.29
C VAL A 89 -3.15 6.20 -3.96
N SER A 90 -4.05 5.34 -3.54
CA SER A 90 -4.78 5.51 -2.29
C SER A 90 -3.83 5.44 -1.08
N LEU A 91 -2.91 4.48 -1.08
CA LEU A 91 -1.93 4.35 0.00
C LEU A 91 -1.05 5.59 0.10
N LEU A 92 -0.53 6.06 -1.03
CA LEU A 92 0.31 7.25 -1.07
C LEU A 92 -0.46 8.47 -0.54
N THR A 93 -1.71 8.62 -0.95
CA THR A 93 -2.56 9.72 -0.49
C THR A 93 -2.74 9.68 1.02
N CYS A 94 -3.03 8.51 1.57
CA CYS A 94 -3.19 8.34 3.02
C CYS A 94 -1.92 8.76 3.77
N LEU A 95 -0.77 8.30 3.30
CA LEU A 95 0.50 8.60 3.95
C LEU A 95 0.86 10.07 3.85
N GLN A 96 0.61 10.70 2.70
CA GLN A 96 0.87 12.14 2.53
C GLN A 96 -0.04 12.98 3.40
N MET A 97 -1.31 12.61 3.54
CA MET A 97 -2.23 13.32 4.41
C MET A 97 -1.78 13.25 5.87
N ASN A 98 -1.24 12.13 6.30
CA ASN A 98 -0.71 12.01 7.66
C ASN A 98 0.50 12.92 7.89
N LEU A 99 1.33 13.14 6.85
CA LEU A 99 2.45 14.09 6.96
C LEU A 99 1.95 15.51 7.16
N TRP A 100 0.89 15.89 6.43
CA TRP A 100 0.41 17.27 6.47
C TRP A 100 -0.39 17.60 7.72
N SER A 101 -0.94 16.62 8.40
CA SER A 101 -1.75 16.86 9.58
C SER A 101 -0.95 17.02 10.86
N ARG A 102 0.36 16.99 10.80
CA ARG A 102 1.24 17.18 11.97
C ARG A 102 1.57 18.63 12.24
#